data_c605ea15de56aea684cb42a6dcab0967
#
_entry.id   c605ea15de56aea684cb42a6dcab0967
#
_cell.length_a   1.000
_cell.length_b   1.000
_cell.length_c   1.000
_cell.angle_alpha   90.00
_cell.angle_beta   90.00
_cell.angle_gamma   90.00
#
_symmetry.space_group_name_H-M   'P 1'
#
loop_
_entity.id
_entity.type
_entity.pdbx_description
1 polymer ?
#
loop_
_entity_poly.entity_id
_entity_poly.type
_entity_poly.pdbx_seq_one_letter_code
_entity_poly.pdbx_strand_id
1 'polypeptide(L)'
;MIIKSQSLTKVNENGLYIVSTPIGNLKDITLRAIETLKKSDFILCEDTRVSKNLLDRYEIKSKLISNHKFNEKKNIVKIIEYLKSGKTISLISDAGTPSISDPGSILVNECVKNDIKIFSIPGPSAVASAVSVSGFSEKFFFYGFFPEKKQSLINELEKLSVLDSSLVFFVSPRKVNKIIPELKKSFKGRK
;
A
#
# COMPACT_ATOMS: atom_id res chain seq x y z
N MET A 1 -11.31 12.77 21.08
CA MET A 1 -10.63 11.47 21.29
C MET A 1 -9.20 11.79 21.75
N ILE A 2 -8.92 11.67 23.05
CA ILE A 2 -7.57 11.95 23.58
C ILE A 2 -6.75 10.70 23.30
N ILE A 3 -5.79 10.80 22.39
CA ILE A 3 -4.78 9.77 22.18
C ILE A 3 -3.89 9.82 23.43
N LYS A 4 -4.16 8.97 24.41
CA LYS A 4 -3.19 8.73 25.48
C LYS A 4 -1.89 8.33 24.82
N SER A 5 -0.77 9.00 25.22
CA SER A 5 0.57 8.62 24.78
C SER A 5 0.76 7.13 25.08
N GLN A 6 0.57 6.31 24.05
CA GLN A 6 0.99 4.92 24.16
C GLN A 6 2.50 4.96 24.31
N SER A 7 2.99 4.45 25.42
CA SER A 7 4.40 4.11 25.61
C SER A 7 4.91 3.50 24.31
N LEU A 8 6.11 3.90 23.88
CA LEU A 8 6.81 3.36 22.73
C LEU A 8 6.66 1.84 22.75
N THR A 9 5.60 1.34 22.08
CA THR A 9 5.32 -0.09 22.05
C THR A 9 6.48 -0.73 21.34
N LYS A 10 7.30 -1.45 22.10
CA LYS A 10 8.36 -2.28 21.55
C LYS A 10 7.74 -3.12 20.44
N VAL A 11 8.29 -3.10 19.23
CA VAL A 11 7.98 -4.06 18.16
C VAL A 11 8.45 -5.42 18.69
N ASN A 12 7.63 -6.12 19.43
CA ASN A 12 7.99 -7.35 20.16
C ASN A 12 6.96 -8.46 19.99
N GLU A 13 5.92 -8.23 19.19
CA GLU A 13 4.94 -9.28 18.96
C GLU A 13 5.18 -9.92 17.60
N ASN A 14 5.13 -11.26 17.56
CA ASN A 14 5.22 -12.02 16.32
C ASN A 14 3.95 -11.80 15.49
N GLY A 15 4.08 -11.70 14.18
CA GLY A 15 2.97 -11.47 13.29
C GLY A 15 3.37 -10.80 11.97
N LEU A 16 2.36 -10.43 11.21
CA LEU A 16 2.50 -9.71 9.95
C LEU A 16 2.44 -8.19 10.18
N TYR A 17 3.44 -7.47 9.72
CA TYR A 17 3.52 -6.02 9.76
C TYR A 17 3.35 -5.43 8.35
N ILE A 18 2.30 -4.64 8.17
CA ILE A 18 2.07 -3.88 6.93
C ILE A 18 2.78 -2.54 7.09
N VAL A 19 3.90 -2.35 6.38
CA VAL A 19 4.80 -1.21 6.59
C VAL A 19 4.78 -0.29 5.38
N SER A 20 4.34 0.96 5.60
CA SER A 20 4.36 1.98 4.55
C SER A 20 5.78 2.45 4.25
N THR A 21 6.10 2.62 2.97
CA THR A 21 7.39 3.05 2.44
C THR A 21 7.30 4.43 1.77
N PRO A 22 8.42 5.13 1.55
CA PRO A 22 8.46 6.42 0.89
C PRO A 22 7.82 6.42 -0.50
N ILE A 23 7.21 7.55 -0.89
CA ILE A 23 6.53 7.74 -2.18
C ILE A 23 7.28 8.69 -3.13
N GLY A 24 8.58 8.86 -2.94
CA GLY A 24 9.42 9.72 -3.79
C GLY A 24 10.60 10.33 -3.05
N ASN A 25 10.53 10.47 -1.73
CA ASN A 25 11.63 10.95 -0.90
C ASN A 25 11.94 9.93 0.19
N LEU A 26 13.13 9.35 0.19
CA LEU A 26 13.53 8.33 1.18
C LEU A 26 13.42 8.82 2.64
N LYS A 27 13.50 10.12 2.89
CA LYS A 27 13.36 10.70 4.24
C LYS A 27 11.95 10.62 4.82
N ASP A 28 10.95 10.33 4.00
CA ASP A 28 9.56 10.22 4.46
C ASP A 28 9.25 8.89 5.17
N ILE A 29 10.22 7.99 5.26
CA ILE A 29 10.06 6.79 6.08
C ILE A 29 9.95 7.15 7.57
N THR A 30 9.04 6.50 8.29
CA THR A 30 8.90 6.73 9.72
C THR A 30 9.97 5.99 10.52
N LEU A 31 10.37 6.53 11.68
CA LEU A 31 11.29 5.86 12.60
C LEU A 31 10.80 4.48 13.00
N ARG A 32 9.49 4.35 13.27
CA ARG A 32 8.87 3.06 13.60
C ARG A 32 8.91 2.06 12.44
N ALA A 33 8.80 2.51 11.20
CA ALA A 33 8.97 1.66 10.02
C ALA A 33 10.40 1.10 9.96
N ILE A 34 11.41 1.93 10.16
CA ILE A 34 12.82 1.51 10.17
C ILE A 34 13.05 0.47 11.29
N GLU A 35 12.57 0.73 12.51
CA GLU A 35 12.70 -0.19 13.64
C GLU A 35 12.01 -1.52 13.37
N THR A 36 10.80 -1.50 12.81
CA THR A 36 10.04 -2.71 12.47
C THR A 36 10.77 -3.54 11.42
N LEU A 37 11.23 -2.89 10.35
CA LEU A 37 11.96 -3.57 9.26
C LEU A 37 13.28 -4.17 9.76
N LYS A 38 14.02 -3.49 10.66
CA LYS A 38 15.26 -4.02 11.27
C LYS A 38 15.02 -5.25 12.14
N LYS A 39 13.85 -5.38 12.75
CA LYS A 39 13.48 -6.50 13.64
C LYS A 39 12.79 -7.65 12.93
N SER A 40 12.40 -7.48 11.68
CA SER A 40 11.73 -8.51 10.91
C SER A 40 12.68 -9.65 10.54
N ASP A 41 12.24 -10.89 10.74
CA ASP A 41 12.97 -12.07 10.23
C ASP A 41 12.99 -12.09 8.70
N PHE A 42 11.86 -11.68 8.10
CA PHE A 42 11.72 -11.58 6.64
C PHE A 42 10.98 -10.29 6.26
N ILE A 43 11.35 -9.72 5.12
CA ILE A 43 10.63 -8.62 4.48
C ILE A 43 10.11 -9.10 3.13
N LEU A 44 8.78 -9.11 2.97
CA LEU A 44 8.11 -9.37 1.70
C LEU A 44 8.08 -8.07 0.91
N CYS A 45 8.47 -8.10 -0.36
CA CYS A 45 8.49 -6.93 -1.23
C CYS A 45 8.14 -7.30 -2.67
N GLU A 46 7.64 -6.36 -3.45
CA GLU A 46 7.26 -6.58 -4.84
C GLU A 46 8.51 -6.75 -5.71
N ASP A 47 9.37 -5.74 -5.77
CA ASP A 47 10.67 -5.79 -6.45
C ASP A 47 11.82 -5.67 -5.43
N THR A 48 12.59 -6.74 -5.30
CA THR A 48 13.72 -6.81 -4.37
C THR A 48 14.81 -5.80 -4.69
N ARG A 49 14.94 -5.36 -5.95
CA ARG A 49 15.95 -4.36 -6.38
C ARG A 49 15.56 -2.97 -5.89
N VAL A 50 14.28 -2.60 -6.03
CA VAL A 50 13.74 -1.33 -5.54
C VAL A 50 13.83 -1.26 -4.03
N SER A 51 13.33 -2.30 -3.36
CA SER A 51 13.35 -2.41 -1.90
C SER A 51 14.75 -2.37 -1.33
N LYS A 52 15.73 -3.00 -1.99
CA LYS A 52 17.12 -3.01 -1.54
C LYS A 52 17.70 -1.60 -1.41
N ASN A 53 17.39 -0.67 -2.34
CA ASN A 53 17.87 0.71 -2.25
C ASN A 53 17.41 1.41 -0.95
N LEU A 54 16.13 1.18 -0.56
CA LEU A 54 15.59 1.70 0.70
C LEU A 54 16.28 1.05 1.90
N LEU A 55 16.39 -0.27 1.89
CA LEU A 55 16.94 -1.04 3.02
C LEU A 55 18.42 -0.75 3.24
N ASP A 56 19.20 -0.67 2.18
CA ASP A 56 20.64 -0.32 2.25
C ASP A 56 20.81 1.10 2.81
N ARG A 57 19.96 2.07 2.42
CA ARG A 57 20.01 3.44 2.93
C ARG A 57 19.85 3.53 4.45
N TYR A 58 19.06 2.63 5.06
CA TYR A 58 18.78 2.61 6.49
C TYR A 58 19.45 1.46 7.23
N GLU A 59 20.42 0.80 6.58
CA GLU A 59 21.20 -0.32 7.15
C GLU A 59 20.31 -1.45 7.69
N ILE A 60 19.24 -1.78 6.94
CA ILE A 60 18.33 -2.87 7.26
C ILE A 60 18.82 -4.14 6.57
N LYS A 61 19.18 -5.15 7.36
CA LYS A 61 19.81 -6.42 6.89
C LYS A 61 18.86 -7.60 6.85
N SER A 62 17.57 -7.39 7.08
CA SER A 62 16.54 -8.43 7.09
C SER A 62 16.44 -9.13 5.73
N LYS A 63 16.14 -10.41 5.72
CA LYS A 63 16.09 -11.23 4.51
C LYS A 63 14.88 -10.85 3.65
N LEU A 64 15.13 -10.53 2.38
CA LEU A 64 14.08 -10.23 1.40
C LEU A 64 13.48 -11.50 0.80
N ILE A 65 12.15 -11.48 0.63
CA ILE A 65 11.39 -12.48 -0.11
C ILE A 65 10.52 -11.73 -1.13
N SER A 66 10.67 -12.04 -2.40
CA SER A 66 9.82 -11.47 -3.45
C SER A 66 8.38 -11.98 -3.30
N ASN A 67 7.42 -11.03 -3.20
CA ASN A 67 6.00 -11.30 -3.08
C ASN A 67 5.21 -10.31 -3.92
N HIS A 68 4.95 -10.66 -5.16
CA HIS A 68 4.25 -9.85 -6.15
C HIS A 68 2.99 -10.58 -6.65
N LYS A 69 2.16 -9.88 -7.41
CA LYS A 69 0.84 -10.36 -7.90
C LYS A 69 0.87 -11.77 -8.50
N PHE A 70 1.98 -12.17 -9.15
CA PHE A 70 2.07 -13.47 -9.84
C PHE A 70 2.56 -14.61 -8.95
N ASN A 71 3.23 -14.33 -7.82
CA ASN A 71 3.77 -15.37 -6.93
C ASN A 71 3.14 -15.37 -5.52
N GLU A 72 2.35 -14.36 -5.18
CA GLU A 72 1.74 -14.20 -3.85
C GLU A 72 1.01 -15.48 -3.42
N LYS A 73 0.12 -16.02 -4.28
CA LYS A 73 -0.61 -17.26 -3.98
C LYS A 73 0.29 -18.48 -3.71
N LYS A 74 1.41 -18.58 -4.44
CA LYS A 74 2.37 -19.67 -4.27
C LYS A 74 3.13 -19.54 -2.94
N ASN A 75 3.42 -18.32 -2.52
CA ASN A 75 4.20 -18.06 -1.32
C ASN A 75 3.38 -18.18 -0.02
N ILE A 76 2.05 -18.03 -0.10
CA ILE A 76 1.17 -17.96 1.08
C ILE A 76 1.42 -19.08 2.08
N VAL A 77 1.40 -20.33 1.66
CA VAL A 77 1.54 -21.49 2.56
C VAL A 77 2.80 -21.35 3.41
N LYS A 78 3.92 -21.09 2.76
CA LYS A 78 5.22 -20.94 3.43
C LYS A 78 5.28 -19.71 4.35
N ILE A 79 4.66 -18.62 3.95
CA ILE A 79 4.61 -17.39 4.77
C ILE A 79 3.78 -17.64 6.03
N ILE A 80 2.63 -18.30 5.91
CA ILE A 80 1.78 -18.66 7.04
C ILE A 80 2.51 -19.62 8.00
N GLU A 81 3.24 -20.59 7.50
CA GLU A 81 4.07 -21.48 8.31
C GLU A 81 5.12 -20.71 9.12
N TYR A 82 5.82 -19.76 8.49
CA TYR A 82 6.76 -18.91 9.19
C TYR A 82 6.09 -18.07 10.29
N LEU A 83 4.94 -17.44 10.00
CA LEU A 83 4.20 -16.68 10.98
C LEU A 83 3.72 -17.54 12.16
N LYS A 84 3.20 -18.74 11.89
CA LYS A 84 2.80 -19.71 12.92
C LYS A 84 3.98 -20.23 13.75
N SER A 85 5.18 -20.28 13.18
CA SER A 85 6.40 -20.63 13.93
C SER A 85 6.96 -19.47 14.78
N GLY A 86 6.21 -18.38 14.90
CA GLY A 86 6.58 -17.24 15.73
C GLY A 86 7.54 -16.25 15.04
N LYS A 87 7.63 -16.26 13.71
CA LYS A 87 8.43 -15.29 12.98
C LYS A 87 7.71 -13.97 12.83
N THR A 88 8.48 -12.89 12.81
CA THR A 88 8.03 -11.54 12.49
C THR A 88 8.29 -11.24 11.02
N ILE A 89 7.23 -10.97 10.28
CA ILE A 89 7.31 -10.69 8.84
C ILE A 89 6.76 -9.31 8.53
N SER A 90 7.52 -8.50 7.81
CA SER A 90 7.03 -7.23 7.27
C SER A 90 6.66 -7.38 5.78
N LEU A 91 5.55 -6.76 5.39
CA LEU A 91 5.17 -6.57 3.99
C LEU A 91 5.37 -5.10 3.63
N ILE A 92 6.12 -4.84 2.56
CA ILE A 92 6.31 -3.52 1.96
C ILE A 92 5.91 -3.55 0.48
N SER A 93 5.51 -2.40 -0.06
CA SER A 93 5.39 -2.15 -1.50
C SER A 93 6.56 -1.31 -2.00
N ASP A 94 6.70 -1.17 -3.31
CA ASP A 94 7.74 -0.35 -3.93
C ASP A 94 7.60 1.14 -3.53
N ALA A 95 6.36 1.61 -3.29
CA ALA A 95 6.09 2.96 -2.79
C ALA A 95 4.74 3.02 -2.07
N GLY A 96 4.68 3.68 -0.91
CA GLY A 96 3.44 3.91 -0.17
C GLY A 96 3.00 2.76 0.73
N THR A 97 1.69 2.60 0.90
CA THR A 97 1.10 1.63 1.83
C THR A 97 0.73 0.35 1.09
N PRO A 98 1.28 -0.82 1.49
CA PRO A 98 0.97 -2.11 0.87
C PRO A 98 -0.53 -2.44 0.91
N SER A 99 -0.97 -3.30 0.00
CA SER A 99 -2.37 -3.74 -0.15
C SER A 99 -3.36 -2.67 -0.64
N ILE A 100 -2.89 -1.45 -0.89
CA ILE A 100 -3.70 -0.36 -1.46
C ILE A 100 -3.35 -0.20 -2.94
N SER A 101 -4.04 -0.90 -3.81
CA SER A 101 -3.73 -1.09 -5.24
C SER A 101 -2.43 -1.85 -5.52
N ASP A 102 -1.86 -2.47 -4.49
CA ASP A 102 -0.63 -3.25 -4.48
C ASP A 102 -0.90 -4.68 -3.98
N PRO A 103 0.04 -5.63 -4.16
CA PRO A 103 -0.05 -6.96 -3.57
C PRO A 103 -0.14 -6.92 -2.04
N GLY A 104 -0.77 -7.95 -1.45
CA GLY A 104 -0.83 -8.11 0.00
C GLY A 104 -2.21 -8.45 0.56
N SER A 105 -3.29 -8.05 -0.13
CA SER A 105 -4.66 -8.29 0.36
C SER A 105 -4.97 -9.78 0.54
N ILE A 106 -4.44 -10.64 -0.33
CA ILE A 106 -4.62 -12.09 -0.24
C ILE A 106 -3.89 -12.64 0.99
N LEU A 107 -2.66 -12.19 1.24
CA LEU A 107 -1.90 -12.57 2.43
C LEU A 107 -2.58 -12.09 3.71
N VAL A 108 -3.05 -10.83 3.75
CA VAL A 108 -3.78 -10.28 4.89
C VAL A 108 -5.03 -11.13 5.20
N ASN A 109 -5.83 -11.46 4.18
CA ASN A 109 -7.01 -12.31 4.35
C ASN A 109 -6.63 -13.71 4.88
N GLU A 110 -5.54 -14.28 4.41
CA GLU A 110 -5.09 -15.60 4.89
C GLU A 110 -4.57 -15.55 6.33
N CYS A 111 -3.91 -14.46 6.73
CA CYS A 111 -3.52 -14.23 8.12
C CYS A 111 -4.76 -14.14 9.03
N VAL A 112 -5.81 -13.41 8.61
CA VAL A 112 -7.08 -13.32 9.37
C VAL A 112 -7.71 -14.71 9.56
N LYS A 113 -7.79 -15.53 8.51
CA LYS A 113 -8.32 -16.90 8.60
C LYS A 113 -7.53 -17.83 9.53
N ASN A 114 -6.26 -17.54 9.75
CA ASN A 114 -5.36 -18.34 10.58
C ASN A 114 -5.10 -17.70 11.96
N ASP A 115 -5.89 -16.73 12.40
CA ASP A 115 -5.76 -16.00 13.67
C ASP A 115 -4.35 -15.41 13.91
N ILE A 116 -3.66 -15.04 12.83
CA ILE A 116 -2.34 -14.42 12.89
C ILE A 116 -2.52 -12.91 13.11
N LYS A 117 -1.79 -12.37 14.10
CA LYS A 117 -1.80 -10.94 14.40
C LYS A 117 -1.27 -10.12 13.22
N ILE A 118 -1.97 -9.04 12.90
CA ILE A 118 -1.61 -8.11 11.84
C ILE A 118 -1.47 -6.71 12.43
N PHE A 119 -0.35 -6.06 12.16
CA PHE A 119 -0.02 -4.73 12.65
C PHE A 119 0.16 -3.77 11.49
N SER A 120 -0.48 -2.61 11.58
CA SER A 120 -0.25 -1.52 10.63
C SER A 120 0.83 -0.57 11.15
N ILE A 121 1.84 -0.32 10.34
CA ILE A 121 2.85 0.71 10.55
C ILE A 121 2.55 1.85 9.56
N PRO A 122 1.77 2.85 9.97
CA PRO A 122 1.36 3.94 9.08
C PRO A 122 2.55 4.77 8.60
N GLY A 123 2.39 5.36 7.44
CA GLY A 123 3.39 6.21 6.82
C GLY A 123 2.88 6.87 5.55
N PRO A 124 3.75 7.16 4.57
CA PRO A 124 3.40 7.85 3.35
C PRO A 124 2.26 7.19 2.57
N SER A 125 1.36 8.02 2.06
CA SER A 125 0.26 7.60 1.18
C SER A 125 0.03 8.67 0.11
N ALA A 126 0.17 8.30 -1.15
CA ALA A 126 -0.06 9.20 -2.28
C ALA A 126 -1.52 9.68 -2.32
N VAL A 127 -2.47 8.83 -1.92
CA VAL A 127 -3.90 9.17 -1.84
C VAL A 127 -4.14 10.27 -0.82
N ALA A 128 -3.68 10.07 0.42
CA ALA A 128 -3.85 11.06 1.49
C ALA A 128 -3.12 12.36 1.16
N SER A 129 -1.89 12.28 0.63
CA SER A 129 -1.13 13.46 0.22
C SER A 129 -1.82 14.26 -0.88
N ALA A 130 -2.35 13.60 -1.92
CA ALA A 130 -3.07 14.27 -2.99
C ALA A 130 -4.36 14.96 -2.49
N VAL A 131 -5.15 14.28 -1.66
CA VAL A 131 -6.38 14.84 -1.09
C VAL A 131 -6.08 16.05 -0.22
N SER A 132 -5.05 15.97 0.65
CA SER A 132 -4.73 17.06 1.59
C SER A 132 -4.32 18.37 0.92
N VAL A 133 -3.77 18.34 -0.31
CA VAL A 133 -3.34 19.55 -1.04
C VAL A 133 -4.28 19.93 -2.16
N SER A 134 -5.33 19.15 -2.43
CA SER A 134 -6.23 19.40 -3.57
C SER A 134 -7.16 20.58 -3.36
N GLY A 135 -7.48 20.94 -2.10
CA GLY A 135 -8.53 21.90 -1.77
C GLY A 135 -9.94 21.45 -2.16
N PHE A 136 -10.13 20.17 -2.49
CA PHE A 136 -11.44 19.58 -2.79
C PHE A 136 -12.14 19.09 -1.52
N SER A 137 -13.30 18.43 -1.68
CA SER A 137 -14.09 17.90 -0.57
C SER A 137 -13.29 16.89 0.27
N GLU A 138 -13.48 16.93 1.62
CA GLU A 138 -12.97 15.93 2.54
C GLU A 138 -13.54 14.53 2.29
N LYS A 139 -14.73 14.45 1.69
CA LYS A 139 -15.30 13.19 1.23
C LYS A 139 -14.63 12.80 -0.07
N PHE A 140 -13.92 11.69 -0.08
CA PHE A 140 -13.29 11.19 -1.30
C PHE A 140 -13.50 9.69 -1.48
N PHE A 141 -13.53 9.28 -2.73
CA PHE A 141 -13.56 7.89 -3.15
C PHE A 141 -12.28 7.57 -3.90
N PHE A 142 -11.50 6.62 -3.41
CA PHE A 142 -10.31 6.12 -4.07
C PHE A 142 -10.65 4.88 -4.90
N TYR A 143 -10.51 5.00 -6.21
CA TYR A 143 -10.82 3.92 -7.15
C TYR A 143 -9.64 2.98 -7.41
N GLY A 144 -8.39 3.47 -7.30
CA GLY A 144 -7.20 2.76 -7.75
C GLY A 144 -6.86 3.00 -9.21
N PHE A 145 -6.39 1.97 -9.92
CA PHE A 145 -6.04 2.06 -11.34
C PHE A 145 -7.23 1.77 -12.25
N PHE A 146 -7.33 2.54 -13.31
CA PHE A 146 -8.37 2.33 -14.31
C PHE A 146 -8.20 1.03 -15.10
N PRO A 147 -9.32 0.45 -15.58
CA PRO A 147 -9.27 -0.64 -16.54
C PRO A 147 -8.51 -0.24 -17.83
N GLU A 148 -7.82 -1.20 -18.44
CA GLU A 148 -7.07 -0.95 -19.68
C GLU A 148 -7.95 -0.86 -20.92
N LYS A 149 -9.05 -1.62 -20.92
CA LYS A 149 -10.02 -1.66 -22.04
C LYS A 149 -10.87 -0.40 -22.02
N LYS A 150 -10.94 0.31 -23.16
CA LYS A 150 -11.67 1.58 -23.30
C LYS A 150 -13.13 1.48 -22.87
N GLN A 151 -13.85 0.45 -23.30
CA GLN A 151 -15.26 0.29 -22.93
C GLN A 151 -15.45 0.06 -21.43
N SER A 152 -14.58 -0.73 -20.79
CA SER A 152 -14.62 -0.93 -19.34
C SER A 152 -14.32 0.38 -18.59
N LEU A 153 -13.38 1.19 -19.10
CA LEU A 153 -13.10 2.51 -18.54
C LEU A 153 -14.34 3.42 -18.58
N ILE A 154 -15.01 3.52 -19.74
CA ILE A 154 -16.21 4.35 -19.92
C ILE A 154 -17.31 3.90 -18.93
N ASN A 155 -17.59 2.61 -18.86
CA ASN A 155 -18.61 2.05 -17.96
C ASN A 155 -18.31 2.38 -16.48
N GLU A 156 -17.03 2.33 -16.07
CA GLU A 156 -16.64 2.69 -14.70
C GLU A 156 -16.76 4.19 -14.46
N LEU A 157 -16.36 5.03 -15.42
CA LEU A 157 -16.50 6.49 -15.29
C LEU A 157 -17.98 6.92 -15.19
N GLU A 158 -18.89 6.26 -15.91
CA GLU A 158 -20.33 6.48 -15.79
C GLU A 158 -20.83 6.19 -14.36
N LYS A 159 -20.44 5.05 -13.77
CA LYS A 159 -20.79 4.70 -12.40
C LYS A 159 -20.22 5.69 -11.39
N LEU A 160 -19.01 6.19 -11.62
CA LEU A 160 -18.35 7.12 -10.72
C LEU A 160 -18.89 8.56 -10.86
N SER A 161 -19.49 8.91 -12.00
CA SER A 161 -20.00 10.27 -12.27
C SER A 161 -21.13 10.70 -11.33
N VAL A 162 -21.86 9.76 -10.76
CA VAL A 162 -23.01 10.01 -9.84
C VAL A 162 -22.58 10.14 -8.38
N LEU A 163 -21.31 9.86 -8.05
CA LEU A 163 -20.83 9.95 -6.67
C LEU A 163 -20.60 11.41 -6.25
N ASP A 164 -21.23 11.83 -5.16
CA ASP A 164 -21.02 13.13 -4.53
C ASP A 164 -19.78 13.10 -3.60
N SER A 165 -18.60 13.00 -4.21
CA SER A 165 -17.31 12.94 -3.47
C SER A 165 -16.17 13.30 -4.41
N SER A 166 -15.03 13.75 -3.88
CA SER A 166 -13.79 13.85 -4.66
C SER A 166 -13.36 12.47 -5.14
N LEU A 167 -12.97 12.34 -6.40
CA LEU A 167 -12.53 11.07 -6.96
C LEU A 167 -11.01 11.04 -7.09
N VAL A 168 -10.39 10.01 -6.56
CA VAL A 168 -8.93 9.83 -6.57
C VAL A 168 -8.57 8.57 -7.35
N PHE A 169 -7.64 8.70 -8.31
CA PHE A 169 -7.23 7.63 -9.19
C PHE A 169 -5.71 7.50 -9.23
N PHE A 170 -5.22 6.30 -9.42
CA PHE A 170 -3.85 6.07 -9.85
C PHE A 170 -3.78 5.97 -11.38
N VAL A 171 -2.88 6.73 -11.97
CA VAL A 171 -2.67 6.75 -13.42
C VAL A 171 -1.17 6.71 -13.71
N SER A 172 -0.75 5.75 -14.54
CA SER A 172 0.63 5.74 -15.05
C SER A 172 0.88 7.01 -15.89
N PRO A 173 2.04 7.69 -15.75
CA PRO A 173 2.37 8.88 -16.53
C PRO A 173 2.18 8.68 -18.05
N ARG A 174 2.48 7.51 -18.57
CA ARG A 174 2.30 7.16 -19.99
C ARG A 174 0.84 7.12 -20.44
N LYS A 175 -0.11 6.97 -19.51
CA LYS A 175 -1.56 6.86 -19.80
C LYS A 175 -2.34 8.14 -19.54
N VAL A 176 -1.75 9.12 -18.85
CA VAL A 176 -2.43 10.39 -18.46
C VAL A 176 -3.10 11.06 -19.67
N ASN A 177 -2.34 11.28 -20.74
CA ASN A 177 -2.85 11.96 -21.93
C ASN A 177 -4.01 11.21 -22.64
N LYS A 178 -4.09 9.89 -22.46
CA LYS A 178 -5.17 9.07 -23.03
C LYS A 178 -6.43 9.09 -22.15
N ILE A 179 -6.28 9.28 -20.85
CA ILE A 179 -7.39 9.21 -19.89
C ILE A 179 -8.08 10.57 -19.72
N ILE A 180 -7.34 11.69 -19.74
CA ILE A 180 -7.89 13.04 -19.56
C ILE A 180 -9.10 13.35 -20.47
N PRO A 181 -9.10 13.06 -21.78
CA PRO A 181 -10.25 13.31 -22.63
C PRO A 181 -11.51 12.55 -22.19
N GLU A 182 -11.37 11.30 -21.75
CA GLU A 182 -12.48 10.48 -21.27
C GLU A 182 -13.02 11.00 -19.92
N LEU A 183 -12.13 11.42 -19.01
CA LEU A 183 -12.52 12.08 -17.76
C LEU A 183 -13.31 13.36 -18.02
N LYS A 184 -12.81 14.24 -18.90
CA LYS A 184 -13.51 15.49 -19.26
C LYS A 184 -14.90 15.22 -19.86
N LYS A 185 -15.07 14.17 -20.63
CA LYS A 185 -16.34 13.78 -21.22
C LYS A 185 -17.32 13.25 -20.17
N SER A 186 -16.85 12.38 -19.26
CA SER A 186 -17.71 11.70 -18.28
C SER A 186 -18.05 12.60 -17.07
N PHE A 187 -17.15 13.50 -16.70
CA PHE A 187 -17.33 14.41 -15.56
C PHE A 187 -17.62 15.86 -15.98
N LYS A 188 -18.36 16.03 -17.06
CA LYS A 188 -18.74 17.34 -17.61
C LYS A 188 -19.48 18.17 -16.56
N GLY A 189 -18.97 19.37 -16.25
CA GLY A 189 -19.54 20.27 -15.23
C GLY A 189 -19.11 19.97 -13.79
N ARG A 190 -18.27 18.99 -13.55
CA ARG A 190 -17.64 18.69 -12.26
C ARG A 190 -16.31 19.43 -12.13
N LYS A 191 -16.04 20.02 -10.94
CA LYS A 191 -14.74 20.63 -10.63
C LYS A 191 -13.67 19.58 -10.46
#